data_d71893e6fcc1d24382ee614c8052f718
#
_entry.id   d71893e6fcc1d24382ee614c8052f718
#
_cell.length_a   1.000
_cell.length_b   1.000
_cell.length_c   1.000
_cell.angle_alpha   90.00
_cell.angle_beta   90.00
_cell.angle_gamma   90.00
#
_symmetry.space_group_name_H-M   'P 1'
#
loop_
_entity.id
_entity.type
_entity.pdbx_description
1 polymer ?
#
loop_
_entity_poly.entity_id
_entity_poly.type
_entity_poly.pdbx_seq_one_letter_code
_entity_poly.pdbx_strand_id
1 'polypeptide(L)'
;MPRTAEQRRYLTCGQMARANSITEKTLRFYQKKGLLEPELIDDETGFRYYDILQSTTLDLITQLRTIGLSLDEIKEIEDASDIALLRDRMASQLQALHEQRQALDLSERLTRDLLKGCTAYFETPFYDQIIMENRGPRYRLEFPLPPLEELGPGAADLSGSDQWEWVVRQVKQAIIKRDWPLSLFHDVGYIASKEAMDDENLWAQKAFVEVDESYGECFSEARPFPTGLHLVMYVNHGFDDAGESIDQDRFQRMLDYAEAKSLEVVADPYCESLCRFGRLFNQTSETISGYCVPVRKRQR
;
A
#
# COMPACT_ATOMS: atom_id res chain seq x y z
N MET A 1 26.68 -15.67 58.08
CA MET A 1 26.72 -14.24 58.48
C MET A 1 25.92 -13.42 57.49
N PRO A 2 25.10 -12.45 57.93
CA PRO A 2 24.39 -11.58 56.97
C PRO A 2 25.40 -10.72 56.22
N ARG A 3 25.26 -10.69 54.87
CA ARG A 3 26.09 -9.84 54.00
C ARG A 3 25.98 -8.38 54.45
N THR A 4 27.11 -7.67 54.44
CA THR A 4 27.15 -6.21 54.68
C THR A 4 26.40 -5.48 53.51
N ALA A 5 26.00 -4.22 53.72
CA ALA A 5 25.33 -3.46 52.67
C ALA A 5 26.15 -3.38 51.36
N GLU A 6 27.47 -3.30 51.49
CA GLU A 6 28.42 -3.31 50.38
C GLU A 6 28.46 -4.67 49.67
N GLN A 7 28.41 -5.78 50.39
CA GLN A 7 28.37 -7.13 49.81
C GLN A 7 27.04 -7.48 49.13
N ARG A 8 25.94 -6.75 49.38
CA ARG A 8 24.63 -6.90 48.73
C ARG A 8 24.57 -6.30 47.34
N ARG A 9 25.50 -5.40 47.03
CA ARG A 9 25.59 -4.72 45.74
C ARG A 9 26.10 -5.68 44.63
N TYR A 10 26.90 -6.67 44.96
CA TYR A 10 27.50 -7.58 43.99
C TYR A 10 26.67 -8.85 43.83
N LEU A 11 26.31 -9.12 42.58
CA LEU A 11 25.51 -10.25 42.18
C LEU A 11 26.34 -11.27 41.42
N THR A 12 26.11 -12.56 41.67
CA THR A 12 26.68 -13.62 40.83
C THR A 12 26.08 -13.55 39.42
N CYS A 13 26.70 -14.20 38.42
CA CYS A 13 26.21 -14.28 37.04
C CYS A 13 24.72 -14.68 36.99
N GLY A 14 24.33 -15.74 37.75
CA GLY A 14 22.93 -16.18 37.77
C GLY A 14 21.97 -15.20 38.46
N GLN A 15 22.43 -14.47 39.50
CA GLN A 15 21.63 -13.45 40.14
C GLN A 15 21.44 -12.23 39.23
N MET A 16 22.50 -11.76 38.58
CA MET A 16 22.46 -10.65 37.63
C MET A 16 21.56 -10.98 36.43
N ALA A 17 21.70 -12.18 35.89
CA ALA A 17 20.85 -12.64 34.76
C ALA A 17 19.36 -12.65 35.16
N ARG A 18 19.03 -13.18 36.36
CA ARG A 18 17.64 -13.20 36.86
C ARG A 18 17.11 -11.81 37.14
N ALA A 19 17.90 -10.93 37.73
CA ALA A 19 17.50 -9.53 38.02
C ALA A 19 17.15 -8.78 36.74
N ASN A 20 17.81 -9.07 35.63
CA ASN A 20 17.63 -8.40 34.33
C ASN A 20 16.78 -9.23 33.34
N SER A 21 16.13 -10.30 33.78
CA SER A 21 15.26 -11.14 32.94
C SER A 21 15.95 -11.71 31.68
N ILE A 22 17.26 -11.97 31.76
CA ILE A 22 18.08 -12.57 30.71
C ILE A 22 18.63 -13.93 31.15
N THR A 23 19.17 -14.69 30.19
CA THR A 23 19.84 -15.95 30.52
C THR A 23 21.30 -15.74 30.94
N GLU A 24 21.85 -16.62 31.77
CA GLU A 24 23.28 -16.59 32.05
C GLU A 24 24.14 -16.73 30.79
N LYS A 25 23.65 -17.48 29.80
CA LYS A 25 24.29 -17.61 28.49
C LYS A 25 24.36 -16.26 27.77
N THR A 26 23.29 -15.48 27.82
CA THR A 26 23.24 -14.11 27.25
C THR A 26 24.24 -13.20 27.95
N LEU A 27 24.28 -13.22 29.29
CA LEU A 27 25.22 -12.39 30.05
C LEU A 27 26.69 -12.75 29.73
N ARG A 28 27.00 -14.04 29.67
CA ARG A 28 28.33 -14.52 29.26
C ARG A 28 28.67 -14.15 27.80
N PHE A 29 27.66 -14.12 26.94
CA PHE A 29 27.85 -13.69 25.55
C PHE A 29 28.16 -12.21 25.46
N TYR A 30 27.48 -11.35 26.23
CA TYR A 30 27.82 -9.94 26.34
C TYR A 30 29.21 -9.71 26.88
N GLN A 31 29.62 -10.48 27.88
CA GLN A 31 30.99 -10.44 28.37
C GLN A 31 32.00 -10.83 27.28
N LYS A 32 31.73 -11.91 26.52
CA LYS A 32 32.61 -12.34 25.42
C LYS A 32 32.75 -11.27 24.33
N LYS A 33 31.69 -10.48 24.12
CA LYS A 33 31.68 -9.37 23.18
C LYS A 33 32.28 -8.07 23.75
N GLY A 34 32.69 -8.06 25.02
CA GLY A 34 33.23 -6.89 25.71
C GLY A 34 32.20 -5.78 25.99
N LEU A 35 30.90 -6.12 25.95
CA LEU A 35 29.81 -5.19 26.24
C LEU A 35 29.49 -5.05 27.73
N LEU A 36 29.90 -6.00 28.53
CA LEU A 36 29.75 -5.97 29.99
C LEU A 36 30.80 -6.87 30.62
N GLU A 37 31.66 -6.28 31.45
CA GLU A 37 32.64 -7.04 32.20
C GLU A 37 32.24 -7.18 33.66
N PRO A 38 32.62 -8.29 34.33
CA PRO A 38 32.36 -8.44 35.75
C PRO A 38 33.19 -7.39 36.52
N GLU A 39 32.58 -6.77 37.52
CA GLU A 39 33.22 -5.81 38.40
C GLU A 39 34.32 -6.43 39.25
N LEU A 40 34.06 -7.71 39.67
CA LEU A 40 35.02 -8.47 40.47
C LEU A 40 35.10 -9.91 39.98
N ILE A 41 36.29 -10.45 39.99
CA ILE A 41 36.56 -11.87 39.79
C ILE A 41 37.23 -12.34 41.05
N ASP A 42 36.68 -13.38 41.70
CA ASP A 42 37.27 -13.98 42.87
C ASP A 42 38.49 -14.82 42.44
N ASP A 43 39.66 -14.46 42.92
CA ASP A 43 40.94 -15.09 42.54
C ASP A 43 41.07 -16.54 43.01
N GLU A 44 40.37 -16.94 44.06
CA GLU A 44 40.44 -18.31 44.61
C GLU A 44 39.46 -19.23 43.89
N THR A 45 38.27 -18.77 43.62
CA THR A 45 37.16 -19.55 43.08
C THR A 45 36.87 -19.37 41.62
N GLY A 46 37.37 -18.25 41.03
CA GLY A 46 37.08 -17.83 39.67
C GLY A 46 35.63 -17.34 39.46
N PHE A 47 34.87 -17.15 40.53
CA PHE A 47 33.50 -16.63 40.44
C PHE A 47 33.50 -15.16 40.00
N ARG A 48 32.56 -14.84 39.08
CA ARG A 48 32.34 -13.51 38.55
C ARG A 48 31.20 -12.81 39.24
N TYR A 49 31.44 -11.59 39.69
CA TYR A 49 30.45 -10.76 40.35
C TYR A 49 30.24 -9.45 39.56
N TYR A 50 29.00 -9.07 39.45
CA TYR A 50 28.55 -7.89 38.73
C TYR A 50 27.92 -6.89 39.71
N ASP A 51 28.18 -5.60 39.55
CA ASP A 51 27.50 -4.55 40.30
C ASP A 51 26.05 -4.43 39.79
N ILE A 52 25.09 -4.32 40.69
CA ILE A 52 23.68 -4.10 40.31
C ILE A 52 23.50 -2.86 39.43
N LEU A 53 24.34 -1.86 39.55
CA LEU A 53 24.31 -0.67 38.71
C LEU A 53 24.63 -0.94 37.26
N GLN A 54 25.30 -2.05 36.94
CA GLN A 54 25.53 -2.50 35.56
C GLN A 54 24.24 -2.97 34.88
N SER A 55 23.12 -3.10 35.62
CA SER A 55 21.79 -3.34 35.03
C SER A 55 21.38 -2.24 34.05
N THR A 56 21.77 -1.00 34.29
CA THR A 56 21.49 0.13 33.36
C THR A 56 22.14 -0.09 32.00
N THR A 57 23.33 -0.67 31.96
CA THR A 57 24.03 -1.05 30.72
C THR A 57 23.28 -2.18 30.01
N LEU A 58 22.83 -3.20 30.75
CA LEU A 58 22.03 -4.29 30.18
C LEU A 58 20.68 -3.81 29.62
N ASP A 59 20.02 -2.87 30.31
CA ASP A 59 18.79 -2.26 29.85
C ASP A 59 19.02 -1.49 28.54
N LEU A 60 20.08 -0.72 28.45
CA LEU A 60 20.44 0.02 27.25
C LEU A 60 20.75 -0.95 26.08
N ILE A 61 21.58 -1.99 26.30
CA ILE A 61 21.86 -3.01 25.28
C ILE A 61 20.55 -3.63 24.78
N THR A 62 19.63 -3.97 25.70
CA THR A 62 18.35 -4.57 25.37
C THR A 62 17.49 -3.63 24.53
N GLN A 63 17.42 -2.35 24.90
CA GLN A 63 16.69 -1.32 24.14
C GLN A 63 17.27 -1.15 22.73
N LEU A 64 18.59 -1.02 22.60
CA LEU A 64 19.26 -0.85 21.31
C LEU A 64 19.08 -2.09 20.42
N ARG A 65 19.10 -3.29 20.98
CA ARG A 65 18.79 -4.54 20.27
C ARG A 65 17.33 -4.58 19.78
N THR A 66 16.39 -4.15 20.62
CA THR A 66 14.95 -4.15 20.27
C THR A 66 14.66 -3.25 19.08
N ILE A 67 15.36 -2.15 18.95
CA ILE A 67 15.22 -1.23 17.79
C ILE A 67 16.06 -1.65 16.57
N GLY A 68 16.79 -2.77 16.65
CA GLY A 68 17.42 -3.40 15.49
C GLY A 68 18.93 -3.23 15.38
N LEU A 69 19.62 -2.59 16.36
CA LEU A 69 21.09 -2.52 16.31
C LEU A 69 21.73 -3.89 16.56
N SER A 70 22.79 -4.17 15.85
CA SER A 70 23.64 -5.34 16.10
C SER A 70 24.49 -5.14 17.37
N LEU A 71 24.98 -6.21 17.96
CA LEU A 71 25.88 -6.09 19.13
C LEU A 71 27.22 -5.46 18.77
N ASP A 72 27.66 -5.59 17.53
CA ASP A 72 28.90 -4.99 17.06
C ASP A 72 28.75 -3.46 16.92
N GLU A 73 27.61 -2.97 16.39
CA GLU A 73 27.30 -1.53 16.39
C GLU A 73 27.15 -0.94 17.79
N ILE A 74 26.55 -1.69 18.73
CA ILE A 74 26.45 -1.28 20.14
C ILE A 74 27.86 -1.17 20.74
N LYS A 75 28.75 -2.11 20.43
CA LYS A 75 30.14 -2.06 20.91
C LYS A 75 30.90 -0.88 20.33
N GLU A 76 30.75 -0.57 19.05
CA GLU A 76 31.34 0.64 18.44
C GLU A 76 30.91 1.92 19.18
N ILE A 77 29.62 2.03 19.51
CA ILE A 77 29.09 3.19 20.25
C ILE A 77 29.68 3.28 21.66
N GLU A 78 29.78 2.14 22.37
CA GLU A 78 30.38 2.06 23.71
C GLU A 78 31.86 2.46 23.67
N ASP A 79 32.63 1.89 22.75
CA ASP A 79 34.07 2.14 22.62
C ASP A 79 34.36 3.58 22.25
N ALA A 80 33.52 4.21 21.43
CA ALA A 80 33.62 5.62 21.07
C ALA A 80 33.33 6.54 22.26
N SER A 81 32.56 6.10 23.25
CA SER A 81 32.08 6.90 24.39
C SER A 81 31.49 8.26 23.96
N ASP A 82 30.88 8.28 22.75
CA ASP A 82 30.36 9.50 22.13
C ASP A 82 28.82 9.44 22.01
N ILE A 83 28.15 10.27 22.80
CA ILE A 83 26.70 10.37 22.79
C ILE A 83 26.17 10.95 21.45
N ALA A 84 26.98 11.72 20.71
CA ALA A 84 26.59 12.23 19.40
C ALA A 84 26.51 11.08 18.39
N LEU A 85 27.44 10.13 18.42
CA LEU A 85 27.40 8.93 17.60
C LEU A 85 26.14 8.09 17.89
N LEU A 86 25.81 7.91 19.18
CA LEU A 86 24.56 7.23 19.58
C LEU A 86 23.33 7.93 18.98
N ARG A 87 23.24 9.25 19.12
CA ARG A 87 22.13 10.05 18.58
C ARG A 87 21.99 9.87 17.07
N ASP A 88 23.11 9.94 16.34
CA ASP A 88 23.10 9.87 14.88
C ASP A 88 22.73 8.45 14.39
N ARG A 89 23.17 7.42 15.12
CA ARG A 89 22.71 6.02 14.86
C ARG A 89 21.21 5.86 15.13
N MET A 90 20.71 6.45 16.22
CA MET A 90 19.26 6.42 16.51
C MET A 90 18.44 7.15 15.44
N ALA A 91 18.90 8.30 14.96
CA ALA A 91 18.25 9.03 13.88
C ALA A 91 18.21 8.21 12.58
N SER A 92 19.31 7.59 12.21
CA SER A 92 19.39 6.71 11.05
C SER A 92 18.48 5.49 11.18
N GLN A 93 18.42 4.87 12.37
CA GLN A 93 17.55 3.71 12.62
C GLN A 93 16.08 4.11 12.59
N LEU A 94 15.72 5.27 13.11
CA LEU A 94 14.36 5.80 13.04
C LEU A 94 13.92 6.00 11.57
N GLN A 95 14.82 6.54 10.74
CA GLN A 95 14.56 6.71 9.31
C GLN A 95 14.34 5.36 8.62
N ALA A 96 15.21 4.37 8.87
CA ALA A 96 15.09 3.02 8.30
C ALA A 96 13.76 2.34 8.70
N LEU A 97 13.35 2.47 9.97
CA LEU A 97 12.06 1.96 10.44
C LEU A 97 10.88 2.65 9.78
N HIS A 98 11.00 3.95 9.51
CA HIS A 98 9.97 4.70 8.79
C HIS A 98 9.80 4.20 7.35
N GLU A 99 10.91 3.97 6.65
CA GLU A 99 10.92 3.42 5.29
C GLU A 99 10.35 2.00 5.25
N GLN A 100 10.72 1.14 6.22
CA GLN A 100 10.15 -0.20 6.35
C GLN A 100 8.64 -0.17 6.60
N ARG A 101 8.17 0.72 7.45
CA ARG A 101 6.73 0.90 7.71
C ARG A 101 6.00 1.32 6.43
N GLN A 102 6.53 2.27 5.67
CA GLN A 102 5.95 2.69 4.40
C GLN A 102 5.87 1.53 3.39
N ALA A 103 6.92 0.71 3.31
CA ALA A 103 6.95 -0.46 2.43
C ALA A 103 5.90 -1.52 2.85
N LEU A 104 5.71 -1.74 4.15
CA LEU A 104 4.69 -2.65 4.68
C LEU A 104 3.28 -2.12 4.43
N ASP A 105 3.02 -0.84 4.70
CA ASP A 105 1.74 -0.17 4.44
C ASP A 105 1.36 -0.29 2.95
N LEU A 106 2.35 -0.18 2.08
CA LEU A 106 2.20 -0.37 0.66
C LEU A 106 1.82 -1.82 0.30
N SER A 107 2.57 -2.79 0.82
CA SER A 107 2.32 -4.22 0.57
C SER A 107 0.94 -4.64 1.08
N GLU A 108 0.52 -4.13 2.23
CA GLU A 108 -0.82 -4.38 2.77
C GLU A 108 -1.91 -3.86 1.84
N ARG A 109 -1.75 -2.64 1.29
CA ARG A 109 -2.72 -2.07 0.34
C ARG A 109 -2.83 -2.90 -0.92
N LEU A 110 -1.71 -3.19 -1.57
CA LEU A 110 -1.70 -4.03 -2.77
C LEU A 110 -2.37 -5.39 -2.51
N THR A 111 -2.12 -5.99 -1.36
CA THR A 111 -2.74 -7.26 -0.98
C THR A 111 -4.25 -7.11 -0.81
N ARG A 112 -4.70 -6.01 -0.19
CA ARG A 112 -6.12 -5.72 0.01
C ARG A 112 -6.84 -5.47 -1.32
N ASP A 113 -6.22 -4.72 -2.23
CA ASP A 113 -6.79 -4.43 -3.54
C ASP A 113 -6.91 -5.69 -4.39
N LEU A 114 -5.87 -6.52 -4.43
CA LEU A 114 -5.92 -7.83 -5.09
C LEU A 114 -6.99 -8.73 -4.47
N LEU A 115 -7.10 -8.77 -3.14
CA LEU A 115 -8.14 -9.54 -2.47
C LEU A 115 -9.53 -9.03 -2.80
N LYS A 116 -9.73 -7.71 -2.84
CA LYS A 116 -11.00 -7.09 -3.27
C LYS A 116 -11.38 -7.51 -4.69
N GLY A 117 -10.40 -7.47 -5.62
CA GLY A 117 -10.60 -7.95 -7.00
C GLY A 117 -10.98 -9.43 -7.05
N CYS A 118 -10.26 -10.29 -6.32
CA CYS A 118 -10.60 -11.72 -6.23
C CYS A 118 -12.02 -11.93 -5.66
N THR A 119 -12.37 -11.20 -4.60
CA THR A 119 -13.69 -11.30 -3.98
C THR A 119 -14.79 -10.86 -4.96
N ALA A 120 -14.59 -9.75 -5.67
CA ALA A 120 -15.51 -9.28 -6.69
C ALA A 120 -15.72 -10.33 -7.79
N TYR A 121 -14.66 -11.01 -8.22
CA TYR A 121 -14.74 -12.07 -9.21
C TYR A 121 -15.65 -13.24 -8.79
N PHE A 122 -15.59 -13.64 -7.52
CA PHE A 122 -16.39 -14.77 -7.01
C PHE A 122 -17.78 -14.37 -6.53
N GLU A 123 -17.95 -13.14 -6.06
CA GLU A 123 -19.15 -12.73 -5.32
C GLU A 123 -20.06 -11.78 -6.12
N THR A 124 -19.66 -11.31 -7.31
CA THR A 124 -20.52 -10.44 -8.13
C THR A 124 -21.65 -11.26 -8.78
N PRO A 125 -22.86 -11.23 -8.21
CA PRO A 125 -23.93 -12.14 -8.67
C PRO A 125 -24.76 -11.55 -9.82
N PHE A 126 -24.52 -10.30 -10.22
CA PHE A 126 -25.41 -9.53 -11.10
C PHE A 126 -24.65 -8.91 -12.28
N TYR A 127 -24.07 -9.76 -13.14
CA TYR A 127 -23.49 -9.26 -14.39
C TYR A 127 -24.57 -8.75 -15.34
N ASP A 128 -24.25 -7.67 -16.08
CA ASP A 128 -25.09 -7.01 -17.06
C ASP A 128 -26.44 -6.47 -16.53
N GLN A 129 -26.56 -6.31 -15.21
CA GLN A 129 -27.74 -5.73 -14.57
C GLN A 129 -27.42 -4.34 -14.01
N ILE A 130 -28.35 -3.41 -14.20
CA ILE A 130 -28.24 -2.07 -13.61
C ILE A 130 -28.73 -2.13 -12.18
N ILE A 131 -27.82 -1.86 -11.24
CA ILE A 131 -28.11 -1.77 -9.80
C ILE A 131 -27.89 -0.33 -9.31
N MET A 132 -28.47 0.00 -8.16
CA MET A 132 -28.25 1.28 -7.49
C MET A 132 -27.36 1.11 -6.28
N GLU A 133 -26.25 1.82 -6.25
CA GLU A 133 -25.31 1.82 -5.14
C GLU A 133 -25.12 3.22 -4.58
N ASN A 134 -24.99 3.32 -3.25
CA ASN A 134 -24.57 4.57 -2.62
C ASN A 134 -23.07 4.53 -2.35
N ARG A 135 -22.32 5.42 -3.01
CA ARG A 135 -20.86 5.45 -2.93
C ARG A 135 -20.38 6.60 -2.06
N GLY A 136 -19.46 6.27 -1.14
CA GLY A 136 -18.80 7.23 -0.25
C GLY A 136 -17.67 8.01 -0.90
N PRO A 137 -16.94 8.83 -0.13
CA PRO A 137 -15.79 9.58 -0.62
C PRO A 137 -14.70 8.64 -1.14
N ARG A 138 -14.23 8.91 -2.35
CA ARG A 138 -13.10 8.25 -3.02
C ARG A 138 -12.36 9.28 -3.84
N TYR A 139 -11.09 9.06 -4.12
CA TYR A 139 -10.24 9.96 -4.88
C TYR A 139 -9.64 9.24 -6.08
N ARG A 140 -9.24 10.01 -7.10
CA ARG A 140 -8.57 9.50 -8.28
C ARG A 140 -7.47 10.45 -8.75
N LEU A 141 -6.43 9.89 -9.36
CA LEU A 141 -5.43 10.62 -10.11
C LEU A 141 -5.77 10.47 -11.60
N GLU A 142 -5.97 11.59 -12.29
CA GLU A 142 -6.37 11.63 -13.69
C GLU A 142 -5.15 11.76 -14.61
N PHE A 143 -5.19 11.04 -15.71
CA PHE A 143 -4.18 11.04 -16.76
C PHE A 143 -4.85 11.38 -18.08
N PRO A 144 -4.57 12.59 -18.66
CA PRO A 144 -5.02 12.90 -20.01
C PRO A 144 -4.45 11.89 -20.99
N LEU A 145 -5.27 11.41 -21.90
CA LEU A 145 -4.85 10.49 -22.96
C LEU A 145 -4.62 11.26 -24.25
N PRO A 146 -3.56 10.91 -25.01
CA PRO A 146 -3.37 11.48 -26.33
C PRO A 146 -4.44 10.94 -27.30
N PRO A 147 -4.60 11.55 -28.48
CA PRO A 147 -5.37 10.97 -29.57
C PRO A 147 -4.93 9.53 -29.86
N LEU A 148 -5.84 8.70 -30.38
CA LEU A 148 -5.60 7.29 -30.62
C LEU A 148 -4.36 7.02 -31.49
N GLU A 149 -4.13 7.88 -32.49
CA GLU A 149 -3.01 7.80 -33.43
C GLU A 149 -1.65 8.01 -32.73
N GLU A 150 -1.64 8.73 -31.60
CA GLU A 150 -0.44 9.03 -30.81
C GLU A 150 -0.25 8.10 -29.62
N LEU A 151 -1.22 7.21 -29.37
CA LEU A 151 -1.23 6.33 -28.20
C LEU A 151 -0.04 5.35 -28.21
N GLY A 152 0.29 4.82 -29.39
CA GLY A 152 1.42 3.92 -29.57
C GLY A 152 1.56 3.45 -31.03
N PRO A 153 2.66 2.78 -31.37
CA PRO A 153 2.89 2.30 -32.74
C PRO A 153 1.75 1.39 -33.23
N GLY A 154 1.02 1.82 -34.26
CA GLY A 154 -0.09 1.07 -34.84
C GLY A 154 -1.33 0.96 -33.95
N ALA A 155 -1.45 1.75 -32.92
CA ALA A 155 -2.57 1.68 -31.95
C ALA A 155 -3.94 1.88 -32.62
N ALA A 156 -4.02 2.75 -33.61
CA ALA A 156 -5.26 3.04 -34.34
C ALA A 156 -5.77 1.83 -35.17
N ASP A 157 -4.87 0.92 -35.54
CA ASP A 157 -5.20 -0.27 -36.35
C ASP A 157 -5.53 -1.50 -35.49
N LEU A 158 -5.46 -1.38 -34.15
CA LEU A 158 -5.70 -2.46 -33.21
C LEU A 158 -7.18 -2.53 -32.80
N SER A 159 -7.60 -3.69 -32.28
CA SER A 159 -8.90 -3.82 -31.62
C SER A 159 -8.99 -2.99 -30.34
N GLY A 160 -10.18 -2.70 -29.87
CA GLY A 160 -10.39 -1.90 -28.65
C GLY A 160 -9.71 -2.48 -27.42
N SER A 161 -9.64 -3.80 -27.29
CA SER A 161 -8.93 -4.48 -26.20
C SER A 161 -7.43 -4.22 -26.20
N ASP A 162 -6.82 -4.22 -27.38
CA ASP A 162 -5.39 -3.98 -27.55
C ASP A 162 -5.06 -2.49 -27.40
N GLN A 163 -5.96 -1.61 -27.86
CA GLN A 163 -5.88 -0.15 -27.62
C GLN A 163 -5.88 0.14 -26.12
N TRP A 164 -6.74 -0.54 -25.34
CA TRP A 164 -6.80 -0.39 -23.90
C TRP A 164 -5.48 -0.77 -23.21
N GLU A 165 -4.78 -1.79 -23.70
CA GLU A 165 -3.43 -2.12 -23.20
C GLU A 165 -2.45 -0.95 -23.37
N TRP A 166 -2.51 -0.22 -24.48
CA TRP A 166 -1.69 0.98 -24.66
C TRP A 166 -2.05 2.07 -23.66
N VAL A 167 -3.33 2.31 -23.39
CA VAL A 167 -3.78 3.26 -22.36
C VAL A 167 -3.16 2.88 -21.00
N VAL A 168 -3.26 1.62 -20.61
CA VAL A 168 -2.70 1.14 -19.35
C VAL A 168 -1.18 1.33 -19.28
N ARG A 169 -0.46 1.13 -20.41
CA ARG A 169 0.99 1.40 -20.47
C ARG A 169 1.30 2.89 -20.35
N GLN A 170 0.51 3.77 -20.96
CA GLN A 170 0.66 5.22 -20.84
C GLN A 170 0.48 5.68 -19.38
N VAL A 171 -0.54 5.19 -18.69
CA VAL A 171 -0.74 5.49 -17.25
C VAL A 171 0.47 5.04 -16.43
N LYS A 172 0.97 3.82 -16.65
CA LYS A 172 2.16 3.32 -15.96
C LYS A 172 3.38 4.21 -16.20
N GLN A 173 3.63 4.61 -17.45
CA GLN A 173 4.74 5.49 -17.79
C GLN A 173 4.57 6.88 -17.17
N ALA A 174 3.35 7.39 -17.11
CA ALA A 174 3.05 8.68 -16.49
C ALA A 174 3.31 8.68 -14.97
N ILE A 175 3.00 7.58 -14.29
CA ILE A 175 3.33 7.37 -12.87
C ILE A 175 4.84 7.36 -12.66
N ILE A 176 5.58 6.58 -13.46
CA ILE A 176 7.05 6.50 -13.38
C ILE A 176 7.70 7.87 -13.67
N LYS A 177 7.24 8.59 -14.71
CA LYS A 177 7.77 9.90 -15.09
C LYS A 177 7.59 10.97 -14.01
N ARG A 178 6.54 10.84 -13.16
CA ARG A 178 6.26 11.74 -12.03
C ARG A 178 6.99 11.32 -10.75
N ASP A 179 7.78 10.27 -10.81
CA ASP A 179 8.43 9.68 -9.63
C ASP A 179 7.42 9.29 -8.53
N TRP A 180 6.22 8.90 -8.94
CA TRP A 180 5.19 8.43 -8.03
C TRP A 180 5.37 6.94 -7.71
N PRO A 181 4.94 6.49 -6.54
CA PRO A 181 5.02 5.08 -6.18
C PRO A 181 4.31 4.18 -7.20
N LEU A 182 5.01 3.16 -7.71
CA LEU A 182 4.43 2.24 -8.69
C LEU A 182 3.24 1.42 -8.13
N SER A 183 3.06 1.43 -6.83
CA SER A 183 1.87 0.90 -6.16
C SER A 183 0.57 1.60 -6.49
N LEU A 184 0.63 2.82 -7.01
CA LEU A 184 -0.54 3.50 -7.55
C LEU A 184 -1.03 2.86 -8.85
N PHE A 185 -0.16 2.06 -9.50
CA PHE A 185 -0.51 1.35 -10.71
C PHE A 185 -1.16 0.00 -10.37
N HIS A 186 -2.46 0.02 -10.14
CA HIS A 186 -3.28 -1.18 -9.98
C HIS A 186 -4.42 -1.17 -10.99
N ASP A 187 -5.64 -0.87 -10.61
CA ASP A 187 -6.79 -0.90 -11.49
C ASP A 187 -6.96 0.43 -12.23
N VAL A 188 -6.76 0.43 -13.54
CA VAL A 188 -6.89 1.61 -14.38
C VAL A 188 -8.32 1.69 -14.89
N GLY A 189 -9.00 2.80 -14.61
CA GLY A 189 -10.30 3.13 -15.15
C GLY A 189 -10.23 4.28 -16.16
N TYR A 190 -11.38 4.64 -16.73
CA TYR A 190 -11.50 5.79 -17.60
C TYR A 190 -12.80 6.57 -17.34
N ILE A 191 -12.78 7.85 -17.71
CA ILE A 191 -13.92 8.75 -17.65
C ILE A 191 -14.50 8.86 -19.07
N ALA A 192 -15.80 8.60 -19.19
CA ALA A 192 -16.55 8.75 -20.42
C ALA A 192 -17.23 10.12 -20.40
N SER A 193 -16.74 11.09 -21.20
CA SER A 193 -17.43 12.38 -21.28
C SER A 193 -18.77 12.25 -21.99
N LYS A 194 -19.78 12.98 -21.53
CA LYS A 194 -21.10 12.99 -22.14
C LYS A 194 -21.04 13.43 -23.61
N GLU A 195 -20.12 14.33 -23.93
CA GLU A 195 -19.89 14.83 -25.30
C GLU A 195 -19.30 13.72 -26.20
N ALA A 196 -18.44 12.86 -25.66
CA ALA A 196 -17.86 11.74 -26.41
C ALA A 196 -18.87 10.57 -26.62
N MET A 197 -19.97 10.53 -25.85
CA MET A 197 -21.02 9.54 -26.06
C MET A 197 -21.92 9.85 -27.24
N ASP A 198 -22.02 11.12 -27.64
CA ASP A 198 -22.77 11.58 -28.81
C ASP A 198 -21.99 11.36 -30.13
N ASP A 199 -20.68 11.07 -30.02
CA ASP A 199 -19.81 10.77 -31.16
C ASP A 199 -19.63 9.25 -31.26
N GLU A 200 -19.83 8.65 -32.44
CA GLU A 200 -19.77 7.19 -32.65
C GLU A 200 -18.42 6.55 -32.23
N ASN A 201 -17.50 7.35 -31.74
CA ASN A 201 -16.16 6.96 -31.34
C ASN A 201 -15.90 7.32 -29.88
N LEU A 202 -16.34 6.45 -28.96
CA LEU A 202 -16.12 6.61 -27.51
C LEU A 202 -14.65 6.39 -27.14
N TRP A 203 -13.78 7.32 -27.53
CA TRP A 203 -12.42 7.33 -27.04
C TRP A 203 -12.33 7.96 -25.66
N ALA A 204 -11.77 7.26 -24.70
CA ALA A 204 -11.53 7.78 -23.37
C ALA A 204 -10.57 8.96 -23.43
N GLN A 205 -11.02 10.15 -23.04
CA GLN A 205 -10.16 11.33 -23.00
C GLN A 205 -9.23 11.34 -21.77
N LYS A 206 -9.59 10.63 -20.74
CA LYS A 206 -8.85 10.53 -19.47
C LYS A 206 -8.94 9.14 -18.92
N ALA A 207 -7.78 8.59 -18.55
CA ALA A 207 -7.69 7.45 -17.67
C ALA A 207 -7.53 7.93 -16.22
N PHE A 208 -7.77 7.04 -15.27
CA PHE A 208 -7.52 7.31 -13.86
C PHE A 208 -7.06 6.06 -13.12
N VAL A 209 -6.41 6.27 -11.99
CA VAL A 209 -6.24 5.26 -10.94
C VAL A 209 -6.94 5.75 -9.68
N GLU A 210 -7.63 4.84 -8.98
CA GLU A 210 -8.23 5.14 -7.68
C GLU A 210 -7.15 5.26 -6.62
N VAL A 211 -7.33 6.19 -5.68
CA VAL A 211 -6.44 6.36 -4.53
C VAL A 211 -7.26 6.52 -3.27
N ASP A 212 -6.74 5.99 -2.17
CA ASP A 212 -7.34 6.13 -0.86
C ASP A 212 -7.42 7.59 -0.41
N GLU A 213 -8.31 7.89 0.53
CA GLU A 213 -8.47 9.21 1.12
C GLU A 213 -7.16 9.78 1.68
N SER A 214 -6.35 8.93 2.33
CA SER A 214 -5.04 9.32 2.86
C SER A 214 -4.04 9.76 1.78
N TYR A 215 -4.18 9.24 0.55
CA TYR A 215 -3.41 9.69 -0.61
C TYR A 215 -4.05 10.90 -1.30
N GLY A 216 -5.38 10.97 -1.29
CA GLY A 216 -6.10 12.12 -1.83
C GLY A 216 -5.68 13.42 -1.18
N GLU A 217 -5.33 13.39 0.11
CA GLU A 217 -4.80 14.55 0.83
C GLU A 217 -3.30 14.83 0.52
N CYS A 218 -2.53 13.81 0.15
CA CYS A 218 -1.10 13.94 -0.14
C CYS A 218 -0.80 14.44 -1.57
N PHE A 219 -1.68 14.16 -2.53
CA PHE A 219 -1.51 14.56 -3.93
C PHE A 219 -2.39 15.75 -4.27
N SER A 220 -1.79 16.88 -4.56
CA SER A 220 -2.50 18.10 -5.00
C SER A 220 -3.31 17.90 -6.29
N GLU A 221 -2.96 16.88 -7.09
CA GLU A 221 -3.60 16.49 -8.35
C GLU A 221 -4.77 15.53 -8.14
N ALA A 222 -4.95 14.99 -6.96
CA ALA A 222 -6.07 14.09 -6.66
C ALA A 222 -7.41 14.81 -6.81
N ARG A 223 -8.36 14.15 -7.44
CA ARG A 223 -9.72 14.65 -7.66
C ARG A 223 -10.71 13.72 -6.96
N PRO A 224 -11.71 14.26 -6.25
CA PRO A 224 -12.75 13.43 -5.67
C PRO A 224 -13.59 12.77 -6.75
N PHE A 225 -14.02 11.54 -6.52
CA PHE A 225 -15.12 10.96 -7.26
C PHE A 225 -16.43 11.59 -6.81
N PRO A 226 -17.45 11.60 -7.67
CA PRO A 226 -18.81 11.93 -7.24
C PRO A 226 -19.25 11.00 -6.11
N THR A 227 -19.85 11.56 -5.07
CA THR A 227 -20.42 10.80 -3.94
C THR A 227 -21.92 10.67 -4.07
N GLY A 228 -22.51 9.70 -3.37
CA GLY A 228 -23.95 9.49 -3.34
C GLY A 228 -24.42 8.38 -4.29
N LEU A 229 -25.63 8.54 -4.82
CA LEU A 229 -26.28 7.49 -5.61
C LEU A 229 -25.65 7.33 -6.98
N HIS A 230 -25.33 6.08 -7.33
CA HIS A 230 -24.82 5.69 -8.64
C HIS A 230 -25.69 4.57 -9.23
N LEU A 231 -25.90 4.62 -10.52
CA LEU A 231 -26.23 3.44 -11.28
C LEU A 231 -24.93 2.69 -11.57
N VAL A 232 -24.89 1.41 -11.35
CA VAL A 232 -23.72 0.56 -11.54
C VAL A 232 -24.10 -0.66 -12.35
N MET A 233 -23.27 -1.04 -13.29
CA MET A 233 -23.38 -2.29 -14.04
C MET A 233 -22.03 -2.99 -14.02
N TYR A 234 -21.96 -4.16 -13.40
CA TYR A 234 -20.78 -5.00 -13.44
C TYR A 234 -20.80 -5.91 -14.66
N VAL A 235 -19.67 -6.01 -15.32
CA VAL A 235 -19.54 -6.86 -16.51
C VAL A 235 -18.27 -7.71 -16.41
N ASN A 236 -18.38 -8.93 -16.92
CA ASN A 236 -17.25 -9.79 -17.14
C ASN A 236 -16.87 -9.64 -18.62
N HIS A 237 -15.71 -9.09 -18.90
CA HIS A 237 -15.24 -8.62 -20.20
C HIS A 237 -15.86 -7.29 -20.69
N GLY A 238 -14.98 -6.31 -20.97
CA GLY A 238 -15.36 -5.00 -21.53
C GLY A 238 -15.47 -4.99 -23.05
N PHE A 239 -15.21 -6.16 -23.71
CA PHE A 239 -15.09 -6.29 -25.15
C PHE A 239 -15.93 -7.46 -25.63
N ASP A 240 -16.39 -7.41 -26.87
CA ASP A 240 -17.07 -8.52 -27.54
C ASP A 240 -16.09 -9.62 -28.01
N ASP A 241 -16.60 -10.66 -28.66
CA ASP A 241 -15.80 -11.78 -29.16
C ASP A 241 -14.79 -11.35 -30.26
N ALA A 242 -15.00 -10.21 -30.89
CA ALA A 242 -14.09 -9.63 -31.89
C ALA A 242 -13.03 -8.71 -31.22
N GLY A 243 -13.15 -8.44 -29.93
CA GLY A 243 -12.29 -7.52 -29.17
C GLY A 243 -12.70 -6.06 -29.30
N GLU A 244 -13.89 -5.76 -29.84
CA GLU A 244 -14.41 -4.41 -29.95
C GLU A 244 -15.07 -3.96 -28.66
N SER A 245 -14.95 -2.66 -28.34
CA SER A 245 -15.56 -2.08 -27.15
C SER A 245 -17.08 -2.02 -27.28
N ILE A 246 -17.76 -2.50 -26.27
CA ILE A 246 -19.24 -2.40 -26.13
C ILE A 246 -19.64 -1.38 -25.05
N ASP A 247 -18.74 -0.48 -24.72
CA ASP A 247 -18.91 0.48 -23.63
C ASP A 247 -20.00 1.50 -23.92
N GLN A 248 -20.10 1.95 -25.18
CA GLN A 248 -21.10 2.93 -25.62
C GLN A 248 -22.53 2.40 -25.42
N ASP A 249 -22.81 1.19 -25.87
CA ASP A 249 -24.13 0.54 -25.70
C ASP A 249 -24.48 0.42 -24.20
N ARG A 250 -23.52 0.04 -23.37
CA ARG A 250 -23.73 -0.09 -21.91
C ARG A 250 -24.03 1.23 -21.25
N PHE A 251 -23.23 2.25 -21.52
CA PHE A 251 -23.52 3.58 -20.97
C PHE A 251 -24.85 4.12 -21.48
N GLN A 252 -25.18 3.94 -22.75
CA GLN A 252 -26.47 4.37 -23.28
C GLN A 252 -27.64 3.69 -22.58
N ARG A 253 -27.57 2.36 -22.39
CA ARG A 253 -28.60 1.63 -21.59
C ARG A 253 -28.74 2.16 -20.16
N MET A 254 -27.66 2.57 -19.52
CA MET A 254 -27.70 3.15 -18.18
C MET A 254 -28.29 4.57 -18.17
N LEU A 255 -28.03 5.37 -19.20
CA LEU A 255 -28.59 6.71 -19.37
C LEU A 255 -30.09 6.61 -19.64
N ASP A 256 -30.52 5.72 -20.52
CA ASP A 256 -31.94 5.46 -20.80
C ASP A 256 -32.69 4.98 -19.54
N TYR A 257 -32.05 4.13 -18.73
CA TYR A 257 -32.59 3.72 -17.45
C TYR A 257 -32.71 4.89 -16.46
N ALA A 258 -31.74 5.78 -16.40
CA ALA A 258 -31.76 6.97 -15.55
C ALA A 258 -32.97 7.87 -15.96
N GLU A 259 -33.17 8.11 -17.25
CA GLU A 259 -34.27 8.88 -17.78
C GLU A 259 -35.62 8.24 -17.45
N ALA A 260 -35.79 6.93 -17.70
CA ALA A 260 -37.00 6.19 -17.40
C ALA A 260 -37.37 6.19 -15.90
N LYS A 261 -36.37 6.30 -15.02
CA LYS A 261 -36.53 6.41 -13.56
C LYS A 261 -36.60 7.85 -13.04
N SER A 262 -36.62 8.84 -13.93
CA SER A 262 -36.59 10.28 -13.58
C SER A 262 -35.41 10.64 -12.67
N LEU A 263 -34.28 10.05 -12.93
CA LEU A 263 -33.00 10.38 -12.30
C LEU A 263 -32.27 11.46 -13.17
N GLU A 264 -31.49 12.30 -12.51
CA GLU A 264 -30.64 13.29 -13.12
C GLU A 264 -29.19 12.82 -13.03
N VAL A 265 -28.47 12.77 -14.14
CA VAL A 265 -27.04 12.50 -14.19
C VAL A 265 -26.29 13.75 -13.71
N VAL A 266 -25.46 13.61 -12.67
CA VAL A 266 -24.84 14.76 -11.98
C VAL A 266 -23.35 14.91 -12.23
N ALA A 267 -22.72 13.95 -12.87
CA ALA A 267 -21.31 14.01 -13.28
C ALA A 267 -21.06 13.04 -14.45
N ASP A 268 -19.88 13.15 -15.06
CA ASP A 268 -19.46 12.25 -16.13
C ASP A 268 -19.51 10.79 -15.70
N PRO A 269 -20.07 9.90 -16.52
CA PRO A 269 -19.95 8.47 -16.34
C PRO A 269 -18.50 8.02 -16.38
N TYR A 270 -18.21 6.90 -15.73
CA TYR A 270 -16.86 6.34 -15.72
C TYR A 270 -16.93 4.81 -15.65
N CYS A 271 -15.86 4.18 -16.14
CA CYS A 271 -15.64 2.75 -16.02
C CYS A 271 -14.45 2.52 -15.09
N GLU A 272 -14.63 1.69 -14.07
CA GLU A 272 -13.58 1.26 -13.17
C GLU A 272 -13.23 -0.21 -13.41
N SER A 273 -11.96 -0.57 -13.37
CA SER A 273 -11.54 -1.97 -13.35
C SER A 273 -11.59 -2.46 -11.90
N LEU A 274 -12.28 -3.57 -11.64
CA LEU A 274 -12.34 -4.18 -10.30
C LEU A 274 -11.32 -5.28 -10.12
N CYS A 275 -11.02 -6.00 -11.19
CA CYS A 275 -9.92 -6.96 -11.22
C CYS A 275 -9.45 -7.20 -12.65
N ARG A 276 -8.17 -7.50 -12.77
CA ARG A 276 -7.52 -7.80 -14.04
C ARG A 276 -6.43 -8.84 -13.83
N PHE A 277 -6.81 -10.09 -14.06
CA PHE A 277 -5.89 -11.21 -13.81
C PHE A 277 -4.95 -11.52 -14.97
N GLY A 278 -5.17 -10.92 -16.14
CA GLY A 278 -4.41 -11.24 -17.33
C GLY A 278 -4.53 -12.72 -17.69
N ARG A 279 -3.53 -13.24 -18.41
CA ARG A 279 -3.49 -14.66 -18.81
C ARG A 279 -2.82 -15.57 -17.76
N LEU A 280 -2.62 -15.09 -16.53
CA LEU A 280 -1.87 -15.83 -15.51
C LEU A 280 -2.61 -17.10 -15.06
N PHE A 281 -3.94 -17.03 -14.96
CA PHE A 281 -4.76 -18.12 -14.43
C PHE A 281 -5.53 -18.88 -15.50
N ASN A 282 -5.84 -18.23 -16.63
CA ASN A 282 -6.54 -18.82 -17.77
C ASN A 282 -5.90 -18.34 -19.08
N GLN A 283 -6.17 -19.04 -20.19
CA GLN A 283 -5.68 -18.60 -21.51
C GLN A 283 -6.35 -17.32 -22.01
N THR A 284 -7.45 -16.91 -21.36
CA THR A 284 -8.18 -15.67 -21.64
C THR A 284 -7.89 -14.64 -20.55
N SER A 285 -7.82 -13.38 -20.94
CA SER A 285 -7.69 -12.26 -19.99
C SER A 285 -9.05 -12.03 -19.32
N GLU A 286 -9.15 -12.36 -18.02
CA GLU A 286 -10.37 -12.10 -17.25
C GLU A 286 -10.30 -10.72 -16.61
N THR A 287 -11.30 -9.90 -16.85
CA THR A 287 -11.42 -8.54 -16.33
C THR A 287 -12.85 -8.31 -15.88
N ILE A 288 -13.06 -7.86 -14.65
CA ILE A 288 -14.35 -7.36 -14.21
C ILE A 288 -14.28 -5.82 -14.22
N SER A 289 -15.23 -5.25 -14.94
CA SER A 289 -15.38 -3.79 -15.03
C SER A 289 -16.70 -3.36 -14.40
N GLY A 290 -16.68 -2.20 -13.74
CA GLY A 290 -17.86 -1.53 -13.20
C GLY A 290 -18.14 -0.25 -13.98
N TYR A 291 -19.24 -0.23 -14.74
CA TYR A 291 -19.74 0.99 -15.38
C TYR A 291 -20.55 1.77 -14.38
N CYS A 292 -20.25 3.05 -14.21
CA CYS A 292 -20.80 3.88 -13.16
C CYS A 292 -21.36 5.17 -13.72
N VAL A 293 -22.63 5.47 -13.41
CA VAL A 293 -23.28 6.72 -13.77
C VAL A 293 -23.75 7.39 -12.47
N PRO A 294 -23.12 8.51 -12.06
CA PRO A 294 -23.54 9.25 -10.86
C PRO A 294 -24.90 9.92 -11.10
N VAL A 295 -25.84 9.67 -10.21
CA VAL A 295 -27.21 10.17 -10.38
C VAL A 295 -27.77 10.75 -9.08
N ARG A 296 -28.80 11.60 -9.22
CA ARG A 296 -29.66 12.02 -8.10
C ARG A 296 -31.13 11.97 -8.51
N LYS A 297 -32.03 11.89 -7.55
CA LYS A 297 -33.47 12.05 -7.82
C LYS A 297 -33.72 13.48 -8.29
N ARG A 298 -34.45 13.63 -9.40
CA ARG A 298 -34.93 14.96 -9.81
C ARG A 298 -35.80 15.53 -8.70
N GLN A 299 -35.46 16.73 -8.24
CA GLN A 299 -36.36 17.47 -7.35
C GLN A 299 -37.59 17.87 -8.17
N ARG A 300 -38.76 17.56 -7.63
CA ARG A 300 -40.05 17.97 -8.25
C ARG A 300 -40.26 19.45 -8.12
#